data_d5710c9c03d484e372ad524e487cd65e
#
_entry.id   d5710c9c03d484e372ad524e487cd65e
#
_cell.length_a   1.000
_cell.length_b   1.000
_cell.length_c   1.000
_cell.angle_alpha   90.00
_cell.angle_beta   90.00
_cell.angle_gamma   90.00
#
_symmetry.space_group_name_H-M   'P 1'
#
loop_
_entity.id
_entity.type
_entity.pdbx_description
1 polymer ?
#
loop_
_entity_poly.entity_id
_entity_poly.type
_entity_poly.pdbx_seq_one_letter_code
_entity_poly.pdbx_strand_id
1 'polypeptide(L)'
;HTIGVAGRDRVYRLRKPAGLPASASLVVVLHGGFGSAEQAERSYGWDQLADSAKFVAVYPDGVKRAWNVNGGGCCGRPAQENIDDVGFISAVVANVAKNIGIDTSRVYATGMSNGGIMSYTLACNTTLFAAIGPVAGTQLDPCRSPHPVSVMAVHGTADPMIPYGGGPGHGFAHINGPPVPELNALWRKVDQCQAPTETTDGQVTTSTAGCPEGRGVALVTVADGGHRWPDFATTKLWEFFAGHHR
;
A
#
# COMPACT_ATOMS: atom_id res chain seq x y z
N HIS A 1 10.93 -7.93 15.46
CA HIS A 1 12.26 -7.80 14.85
C HIS A 1 12.72 -6.34 14.88
N THR A 2 14.03 -6.15 15.07
CA THR A 2 14.66 -4.82 15.06
C THR A 2 15.76 -4.80 14.03
N ILE A 3 15.87 -3.70 13.27
CA ILE A 3 16.97 -3.46 12.32
C ILE A 3 17.45 -2.02 12.43
N GLY A 4 18.76 -1.80 12.28
CA GLY A 4 19.36 -0.45 12.23
C GLY A 4 19.25 0.14 10.84
N VAL A 5 18.65 1.33 10.72
CA VAL A 5 18.54 2.06 9.45
C VAL A 5 18.78 3.55 9.72
N ALA A 6 19.68 4.16 8.94
CA ALA A 6 20.04 5.58 9.04
C ALA A 6 20.35 6.03 10.49
N GLY A 7 21.07 5.19 11.25
CA GLY A 7 21.46 5.48 12.63
C GLY A 7 20.33 5.36 13.67
N ARG A 8 19.21 4.75 13.32
CA ARG A 8 18.06 4.50 14.20
C ARG A 8 17.72 3.01 14.25
N ASP A 9 17.37 2.51 15.42
CA ASP A 9 16.73 1.20 15.56
C ASP A 9 15.27 1.32 15.14
N ARG A 10 14.88 0.51 14.14
CA ARG A 10 13.51 0.45 13.61
C ARG A 10 12.94 -0.96 13.83
N VAL A 11 11.65 -1.04 14.07
CA VAL A 11 10.96 -2.29 14.44
C VAL A 11 9.98 -2.69 13.35
N TYR A 12 9.84 -4.00 13.12
CA TYR A 12 8.78 -4.59 12.33
C TYR A 12 8.30 -5.91 12.94
N ARG A 13 7.06 -6.26 12.70
CA ARG A 13 6.48 -7.55 13.05
C ARG A 13 6.45 -8.44 11.81
N LEU A 14 6.38 -9.74 12.00
CA LEU A 14 6.47 -10.73 10.93
C LEU A 14 5.53 -11.89 11.19
N ARG A 15 4.67 -12.20 10.22
CA ARG A 15 3.93 -13.45 10.12
C ARG A 15 4.62 -14.36 9.11
N LYS A 16 5.14 -15.49 9.60
CA LYS A 16 5.71 -16.56 8.78
C LYS A 16 4.87 -17.82 8.98
N PRO A 17 3.97 -18.16 8.06
CA PRO A 17 3.18 -19.39 8.14
C PRO A 17 4.04 -20.64 8.12
N ALA A 18 3.55 -21.72 8.74
CA ALA A 18 4.13 -23.03 8.54
C ALA A 18 3.88 -23.55 7.13
N GLY A 19 4.83 -24.31 6.57
CA GLY A 19 4.69 -24.90 5.24
C GLY A 19 4.73 -23.88 4.08
N LEU A 20 5.53 -22.81 4.24
CA LEU A 20 5.79 -21.88 3.12
C LEU A 20 6.45 -22.61 1.96
N PRO A 21 6.09 -22.28 0.69
CA PRO A 21 6.84 -22.74 -0.47
C PRO A 21 8.26 -22.13 -0.48
N ALA A 22 9.19 -22.76 -1.22
CA ALA A 22 10.56 -22.28 -1.33
C ALA A 22 10.69 -20.84 -1.87
N SER A 23 9.69 -20.37 -2.61
CA SER A 23 9.60 -19.03 -3.20
C SER A 23 8.29 -18.36 -2.79
N ALA A 24 8.10 -18.12 -1.50
CA ALA A 24 6.90 -17.45 -1.00
C ALA A 24 6.87 -15.97 -1.39
N SER A 25 5.69 -15.44 -1.65
CA SER A 25 5.49 -13.99 -1.81
C SER A 25 5.65 -13.24 -0.48
N LEU A 26 5.89 -11.94 -0.56
CA LEU A 26 5.94 -11.04 0.59
C LEU A 26 4.92 -9.92 0.46
N VAL A 27 4.10 -9.71 1.48
CA VAL A 27 3.23 -8.54 1.61
C VAL A 27 3.72 -7.64 2.74
N VAL A 28 4.02 -6.38 2.40
CA VAL A 28 4.33 -5.32 3.36
C VAL A 28 3.06 -4.57 3.69
N VAL A 29 2.64 -4.60 4.95
CA VAL A 29 1.37 -4.03 5.42
C VAL A 29 1.64 -2.81 6.31
N LEU A 30 1.23 -1.63 5.86
CA LEU A 30 1.55 -0.35 6.47
C LEU A 30 0.35 0.20 7.25
N HIS A 31 0.56 0.49 8.53
CA HIS A 31 -0.47 1.09 9.38
C HIS A 31 -0.82 2.52 8.98
N GLY A 32 -2.01 2.98 9.33
CA GLY A 32 -2.44 4.38 9.17
C GLY A 32 -1.78 5.32 10.19
N GLY A 33 -1.99 6.61 10.01
CA GLY A 33 -1.59 7.61 11.00
C GLY A 33 -2.18 7.29 12.37
N PHE A 34 -1.41 7.47 13.44
CA PHE A 34 -1.72 7.07 14.83
C PHE A 34 -1.87 5.56 15.05
N GLY A 35 -1.65 4.74 14.02
CA GLY A 35 -1.60 3.29 14.10
C GLY A 35 -0.26 2.74 14.62
N SER A 36 -0.07 1.45 14.47
CA SER A 36 1.19 0.74 14.75
C SER A 36 1.24 -0.56 13.95
N ALA A 37 2.42 -1.18 13.88
CA ALA A 37 2.59 -2.51 13.30
C ALA A 37 1.63 -3.53 13.93
N GLU A 38 1.48 -3.51 15.27
CA GLU A 38 0.56 -4.40 15.98
C GLU A 38 -0.91 -4.16 15.63
N GLN A 39 -1.32 -2.89 15.50
CA GLN A 39 -2.67 -2.56 15.10
C GLN A 39 -2.98 -3.05 13.68
N ALA A 40 -2.07 -2.85 12.72
CA ALA A 40 -2.25 -3.33 11.35
C ALA A 40 -2.33 -4.86 11.27
N GLU A 41 -1.45 -5.57 12.00
CA GLU A 41 -1.44 -7.02 12.11
C GLU A 41 -2.78 -7.57 12.61
N ARG A 42 -3.34 -6.96 13.67
CA ARG A 42 -4.60 -7.41 14.28
C ARG A 42 -5.85 -7.04 13.50
N SER A 43 -5.83 -5.92 12.76
CA SER A 43 -7.06 -5.30 12.25
C SER A 43 -7.30 -5.49 10.77
N TYR A 44 -6.26 -5.76 9.95
CA TYR A 44 -6.43 -5.82 8.50
C TYR A 44 -6.55 -7.25 7.95
N GLY A 45 -6.52 -8.29 8.79
CA GLY A 45 -6.81 -9.67 8.40
C GLY A 45 -5.72 -10.38 7.58
N TRP A 46 -4.52 -9.81 7.46
CA TRP A 46 -3.47 -10.38 6.63
C TRP A 46 -2.84 -11.64 7.21
N ASP A 47 -2.81 -11.83 8.54
CA ASP A 47 -2.26 -13.04 9.17
C ASP A 47 -3.06 -14.30 8.82
N GLN A 48 -4.41 -14.22 8.90
CA GLN A 48 -5.28 -15.34 8.56
C GLN A 48 -5.14 -15.70 7.08
N LEU A 49 -5.05 -14.68 6.22
CA LEU A 49 -4.87 -14.90 4.79
C LEU A 49 -3.48 -15.43 4.46
N ALA A 50 -2.42 -14.95 5.13
CA ALA A 50 -1.07 -15.49 4.99
C ALA A 50 -1.00 -16.96 5.36
N ASP A 51 -1.68 -17.36 6.44
CA ASP A 51 -1.73 -18.76 6.88
C ASP A 51 -2.40 -19.68 5.87
N SER A 52 -3.47 -19.22 5.21
CA SER A 52 -4.20 -20.01 4.22
C SER A 52 -3.52 -20.00 2.84
N ALA A 53 -3.09 -18.84 2.37
CA ALA A 53 -2.52 -18.65 1.02
C ALA A 53 -0.99 -18.86 0.95
N LYS A 54 -0.33 -19.08 2.11
CA LYS A 54 1.10 -19.42 2.22
C LYS A 54 2.06 -18.37 1.65
N PHE A 55 1.90 -17.13 2.12
CA PHE A 55 2.84 -16.04 1.89
C PHE A 55 3.35 -15.43 3.21
N VAL A 56 4.38 -14.62 3.16
CA VAL A 56 4.93 -13.90 4.32
C VAL A 56 4.29 -12.52 4.42
N ALA A 57 3.80 -12.12 5.59
CA ALA A 57 3.36 -10.75 5.84
C ALA A 57 4.32 -10.06 6.82
N VAL A 58 4.68 -8.80 6.53
CA VAL A 58 5.46 -7.96 7.44
C VAL A 58 4.73 -6.67 7.73
N TYR A 59 4.88 -6.21 8.96
CA TYR A 59 4.24 -5.01 9.48
C TYR A 59 5.33 -4.09 10.05
N PRO A 60 5.91 -3.19 9.22
CA PRO A 60 6.83 -2.19 9.71
C PRO A 60 6.14 -1.20 10.67
N ASP A 61 6.90 -0.63 11.63
CA ASP A 61 6.40 0.36 12.58
C ASP A 61 6.95 1.74 12.27
N GLY A 62 6.05 2.68 12.00
CA GLY A 62 6.37 4.07 11.68
C GLY A 62 6.84 4.85 12.90
N VAL A 63 7.81 5.75 12.71
CA VAL A 63 8.28 6.63 13.79
C VAL A 63 7.14 7.48 14.30
N LYS A 64 6.93 7.48 15.64
CA LYS A 64 5.82 8.23 16.23
C LYS A 64 4.46 7.98 15.59
N ARG A 65 4.23 6.71 15.18
CA ARG A 65 2.96 6.22 14.67
C ARG A 65 2.52 6.86 13.34
N ALA A 66 3.48 7.22 12.49
CA ALA A 66 3.21 7.78 11.17
C ALA A 66 4.38 7.51 10.20
N TRP A 67 4.18 7.81 8.92
CA TRP A 67 5.12 7.67 7.83
C TRP A 67 5.45 9.04 7.23
N ASN A 68 6.71 9.27 6.89
CA ASN A 68 7.10 10.34 5.99
C ASN A 68 6.79 9.93 4.54
N VAL A 69 5.88 10.64 3.92
CA VAL A 69 5.38 10.33 2.57
C VAL A 69 5.92 11.30 1.50
N ASN A 70 7.02 11.97 1.79
CA ASN A 70 7.77 12.84 0.87
C ASN A 70 6.96 13.99 0.25
N GLY A 71 5.85 14.40 0.90
CA GLY A 71 5.05 15.50 0.36
C GLY A 71 3.83 15.87 1.20
N GLY A 72 3.18 16.97 0.79
CA GLY A 72 1.89 17.43 1.32
C GLY A 72 1.85 17.78 2.81
N GLY A 73 3.01 17.95 3.47
CA GLY A 73 3.08 18.19 4.92
C GLY A 73 2.63 17.02 5.80
N CYS A 74 2.23 15.92 5.21
CA CYS A 74 1.83 14.69 5.91
C CYS A 74 3.04 13.76 6.14
N CYS A 75 3.13 13.05 7.25
CA CYS A 75 2.22 13.13 8.35
C CYS A 75 3.03 13.23 9.64
N GLY A 76 2.83 14.30 10.37
CA GLY A 76 3.37 14.50 11.68
C GLY A 76 4.90 14.56 11.76
N ARG A 77 5.45 14.07 12.88
CA ARG A 77 6.88 14.16 13.18
C ARG A 77 7.80 13.49 12.15
N PRO A 78 7.49 12.31 11.54
CA PRO A 78 8.34 11.73 10.52
C PRO A 78 8.59 12.65 9.32
N ALA A 79 7.57 13.38 8.86
CA ALA A 79 7.72 14.37 7.80
C ALA A 79 8.57 15.57 8.23
N GLN A 80 8.38 16.05 9.46
CA GLN A 80 9.15 17.18 10.00
C GLN A 80 10.63 16.85 10.21
N GLU A 81 10.95 15.63 10.63
CA GLU A 81 12.31 15.13 10.84
C GLU A 81 12.92 14.51 9.57
N ASN A 82 12.20 14.52 8.45
CA ASN A 82 12.60 13.89 7.21
C ASN A 82 13.09 12.43 7.39
N ILE A 83 12.31 11.63 8.14
CA ILE A 83 12.64 10.23 8.39
C ILE A 83 12.67 9.46 7.07
N ASP A 84 13.71 8.65 6.86
CA ASP A 84 13.84 7.78 5.68
C ASP A 84 13.01 6.48 5.86
N ASP A 85 11.71 6.59 5.65
CA ASP A 85 10.80 5.44 5.71
C ASP A 85 10.87 4.57 4.46
N VAL A 86 11.22 5.13 3.30
CA VAL A 86 11.47 4.36 2.07
C VAL A 86 12.68 3.44 2.26
N GLY A 87 13.79 3.97 2.77
CA GLY A 87 14.98 3.19 3.09
C GLY A 87 14.71 2.13 4.16
N PHE A 88 13.92 2.46 5.19
CA PHE A 88 13.55 1.49 6.22
C PHE A 88 12.75 0.32 5.66
N ILE A 89 11.69 0.58 4.89
CA ILE A 89 10.85 -0.48 4.33
C ILE A 89 11.65 -1.32 3.32
N SER A 90 12.52 -0.70 2.53
CA SER A 90 13.44 -1.40 1.63
C SER A 90 14.39 -2.34 2.40
N ALA A 91 14.92 -1.89 3.54
CA ALA A 91 15.77 -2.70 4.40
C ALA A 91 15.00 -3.87 5.04
N VAL A 92 13.72 -3.68 5.41
CA VAL A 92 12.85 -4.76 5.89
C VAL A 92 12.68 -5.83 4.81
N VAL A 93 12.35 -5.45 3.57
CA VAL A 93 12.21 -6.38 2.44
C VAL A 93 13.52 -7.16 2.22
N ALA A 94 14.66 -6.48 2.18
CA ALA A 94 15.96 -7.12 2.01
C ALA A 94 16.30 -8.09 3.17
N ASN A 95 15.98 -7.70 4.41
CA ASN A 95 16.21 -8.55 5.58
C ASN A 95 15.34 -9.82 5.55
N VAL A 96 14.07 -9.70 5.18
CA VAL A 96 13.16 -10.84 5.05
C VAL A 96 13.61 -11.75 3.90
N ALA A 97 13.96 -11.20 2.75
CA ALA A 97 14.46 -11.96 1.60
C ALA A 97 15.69 -12.80 1.96
N LYS A 98 16.64 -12.19 2.68
CA LYS A 98 17.87 -12.86 3.12
C LYS A 98 17.61 -14.01 4.11
N ASN A 99 16.64 -13.86 5.01
CA ASN A 99 16.47 -14.78 6.14
C ASN A 99 15.37 -15.83 5.94
N ILE A 100 14.43 -15.62 4.99
CA ILE A 100 13.27 -16.50 4.81
C ILE A 100 13.25 -17.17 3.43
N GLY A 101 13.92 -16.57 2.43
CA GLY A 101 13.93 -17.11 1.08
C GLY A 101 12.60 -16.85 0.34
N ILE A 102 12.24 -15.58 0.21
CA ILE A 102 11.08 -15.16 -0.57
C ILE A 102 11.41 -15.02 -2.07
N ASP A 103 10.37 -15.05 -2.90
CA ASP A 103 10.43 -14.64 -4.29
C ASP A 103 10.45 -13.10 -4.38
N THR A 104 11.60 -12.52 -4.68
CA THR A 104 11.76 -11.07 -4.76
C THR A 104 11.05 -10.44 -5.96
N SER A 105 10.58 -11.23 -6.93
CA SER A 105 9.70 -10.74 -8.01
C SER A 105 8.24 -10.59 -7.55
N ARG A 106 7.87 -11.15 -6.40
CA ARG A 106 6.52 -11.20 -5.84
C ARG A 106 6.45 -10.52 -4.47
N VAL A 107 6.87 -9.25 -4.43
CA VAL A 107 6.84 -8.39 -3.24
C VAL A 107 5.76 -7.32 -3.45
N TYR A 108 4.88 -7.15 -2.49
CA TYR A 108 3.73 -6.25 -2.56
C TYR A 108 3.71 -5.30 -1.37
N ALA A 109 3.14 -4.10 -1.55
CA ALA A 109 2.90 -3.17 -0.46
C ALA A 109 1.44 -2.75 -0.40
N THR A 110 0.91 -2.67 0.80
CA THR A 110 -0.44 -2.18 1.06
C THR A 110 -0.48 -1.41 2.38
N GLY A 111 -1.51 -0.63 2.56
CA GLY A 111 -1.72 0.09 3.81
C GLY A 111 -2.94 0.99 3.75
N MET A 112 -3.35 1.49 4.90
CA MET A 112 -4.50 2.36 5.03
C MET A 112 -4.09 3.81 5.29
N SER A 113 -4.83 4.78 4.73
CA SER A 113 -4.64 6.20 5.06
C SER A 113 -3.19 6.64 4.84
N ASN A 114 -2.47 7.09 5.87
CA ASN A 114 -1.04 7.40 5.80
C ASN A 114 -0.21 6.20 5.28
N GLY A 115 -0.55 4.95 5.63
CA GLY A 115 0.07 3.75 5.06
C GLY A 115 -0.29 3.53 3.58
N GLY A 116 -1.49 3.91 3.16
CA GLY A 116 -1.89 3.92 1.75
C GLY A 116 -1.14 4.98 0.94
N ILE A 117 -0.92 6.17 1.52
CA ILE A 117 -0.08 7.21 0.93
C ILE A 117 1.37 6.71 0.83
N MET A 118 1.87 6.04 1.88
CA MET A 118 3.23 5.46 1.87
C MET A 118 3.37 4.37 0.80
N SER A 119 2.33 3.59 0.48
CA SER A 119 2.35 2.62 -0.62
C SER A 119 2.59 3.31 -1.97
N TYR A 120 1.95 4.45 -2.24
CA TYR A 120 2.24 5.27 -3.42
C TYR A 120 3.67 5.85 -3.39
N THR A 121 4.12 6.34 -2.21
CA THR A 121 5.49 6.86 -2.05
C THR A 121 6.53 5.78 -2.37
N LEU A 122 6.31 4.54 -1.95
CA LEU A 122 7.19 3.40 -2.28
C LEU A 122 7.22 3.11 -3.79
N ALA A 123 6.06 3.13 -4.45
CA ALA A 123 5.98 2.94 -5.91
C ALA A 123 6.71 4.05 -6.69
N CYS A 124 6.71 5.28 -6.16
CA CYS A 124 7.41 6.41 -6.77
C CYS A 124 8.93 6.39 -6.57
N ASN A 125 9.41 5.77 -5.51
CA ASN A 125 10.82 5.90 -5.08
C ASN A 125 11.59 4.58 -5.11
N THR A 126 10.94 3.45 -5.44
CA THR A 126 11.60 2.14 -5.53
C THR A 126 11.05 1.31 -6.68
N THR A 127 11.81 0.30 -7.09
CA THR A 127 11.36 -0.74 -8.03
C THR A 127 11.18 -2.10 -7.33
N LEU A 128 10.99 -2.11 -6.01
CA LEU A 128 10.95 -3.34 -5.22
C LEU A 128 9.61 -4.10 -5.36
N PHE A 129 8.53 -3.38 -5.66
CA PHE A 129 7.19 -3.93 -5.57
C PHE A 129 6.63 -4.33 -6.94
N ALA A 130 6.06 -5.53 -7.04
CA ALA A 130 5.32 -5.99 -8.21
C ALA A 130 3.93 -5.33 -8.29
N ALA A 131 3.33 -5.07 -7.12
CA ALA A 131 2.08 -4.36 -7.01
C ALA A 131 1.96 -3.59 -5.69
N ILE A 132 1.14 -2.52 -5.72
CA ILE A 132 0.72 -1.80 -4.53
C ILE A 132 -0.80 -1.81 -4.38
N GLY A 133 -1.27 -1.81 -3.11
CA GLY A 133 -2.68 -1.82 -2.75
C GLY A 133 -3.04 -0.72 -1.74
N PRO A 134 -3.07 0.56 -2.12
CA PRO A 134 -3.43 1.63 -1.22
C PRO A 134 -4.94 1.61 -0.87
N VAL A 135 -5.27 1.65 0.42
CA VAL A 135 -6.65 1.71 0.94
C VAL A 135 -6.89 3.06 1.59
N ALA A 136 -7.93 3.78 1.18
CA ALA A 136 -8.26 5.12 1.67
C ALA A 136 -7.02 6.03 1.68
N GLY A 137 -6.21 5.97 0.62
CA GLY A 137 -4.96 6.70 0.45
C GLY A 137 -4.97 7.61 -0.77
N THR A 138 -3.98 8.47 -0.87
CA THR A 138 -3.72 9.34 -2.03
C THR A 138 -2.22 9.42 -2.28
N GLN A 139 -1.81 10.10 -3.34
CA GLN A 139 -0.40 10.36 -3.62
C GLN A 139 -0.05 11.80 -3.29
N LEU A 140 0.91 11.99 -2.39
CA LEU A 140 1.43 13.31 -2.01
C LEU A 140 2.87 13.52 -2.45
N ASP A 141 3.63 12.43 -2.66
CA ASP A 141 4.94 12.48 -3.29
C ASP A 141 4.80 13.06 -4.71
N PRO A 142 5.67 14.01 -5.12
CA PRO A 142 5.65 14.57 -6.47
C PRO A 142 5.83 13.54 -7.58
N CYS A 143 6.37 12.36 -7.27
CA CYS A 143 6.52 11.22 -8.19
C CYS A 143 7.07 11.61 -9.57
N ARG A 144 8.22 12.27 -9.59
CA ARG A 144 8.78 12.91 -10.81
C ARG A 144 9.17 11.91 -11.89
N SER A 145 9.49 10.68 -11.50
CA SER A 145 9.91 9.62 -12.42
C SER A 145 9.28 8.29 -12.00
N PRO A 146 7.94 8.15 -12.12
CA PRO A 146 7.27 6.93 -11.74
C PRO A 146 7.73 5.75 -12.59
N HIS A 147 7.95 4.60 -11.94
CA HIS A 147 8.18 3.34 -12.62
C HIS A 147 6.86 2.59 -12.77
N PRO A 148 6.63 1.86 -13.87
CA PRO A 148 5.47 1.00 -14.02
C PRO A 148 5.36 -0.02 -12.88
N VAL A 149 4.18 -0.10 -12.26
CA VAL A 149 3.87 -1.01 -11.16
C VAL A 149 2.37 -1.27 -11.11
N SER A 150 1.96 -2.51 -10.88
CA SER A 150 0.53 -2.80 -10.76
C SER A 150 -0.09 -2.11 -9.55
N VAL A 151 -1.28 -1.51 -9.71
CA VAL A 151 -1.95 -0.74 -8.66
C VAL A 151 -3.40 -1.19 -8.51
N MET A 152 -3.83 -1.56 -7.29
CA MET A 152 -5.25 -1.67 -6.94
C MET A 152 -5.56 -0.73 -5.79
N ALA A 153 -6.16 0.43 -6.08
CA ALA A 153 -6.62 1.35 -5.07
C ALA A 153 -8.03 0.97 -4.58
N VAL A 154 -8.27 1.06 -3.26
CA VAL A 154 -9.60 0.85 -2.65
C VAL A 154 -10.01 2.13 -1.93
N HIS A 155 -11.16 2.72 -2.27
CA HIS A 155 -11.55 4.02 -1.70
C HIS A 155 -13.07 4.18 -1.57
N GLY A 156 -13.49 4.78 -0.46
CA GLY A 156 -14.89 5.10 -0.19
C GLY A 156 -15.29 6.49 -0.72
N THR A 157 -16.47 6.61 -1.33
CA THR A 157 -16.93 7.89 -1.91
C THR A 157 -17.28 8.94 -0.85
N ALA A 158 -17.57 8.54 0.39
CA ALA A 158 -17.88 9.41 1.51
C ALA A 158 -16.70 9.55 2.50
N ASP A 159 -15.45 9.33 2.04
CA ASP A 159 -14.25 9.49 2.87
C ASP A 159 -14.03 10.98 3.20
N PRO A 160 -14.14 11.40 4.50
CA PRO A 160 -13.96 12.80 4.88
C PRO A 160 -12.49 13.17 5.10
N MET A 161 -11.60 12.18 5.29
CA MET A 161 -10.17 12.42 5.62
C MET A 161 -9.32 12.58 4.38
N ILE A 162 -9.63 11.78 3.34
CA ILE A 162 -9.02 11.85 2.01
C ILE A 162 -10.18 11.81 1.01
N PRO A 163 -10.74 12.99 0.64
CA PRO A 163 -11.94 13.04 -0.19
C PRO A 163 -11.77 12.35 -1.54
N TYR A 164 -12.74 11.53 -1.92
CA TYR A 164 -12.75 10.82 -3.20
C TYR A 164 -12.66 11.78 -4.40
N GLY A 165 -13.33 12.92 -4.31
CA GLY A 165 -13.27 13.99 -5.32
C GLY A 165 -12.02 14.87 -5.24
N GLY A 166 -11.05 14.52 -4.39
CA GLY A 166 -9.86 15.33 -4.17
C GLY A 166 -10.09 16.57 -3.30
N GLY A 167 -9.07 17.39 -3.17
CA GLY A 167 -9.10 18.57 -2.34
C GLY A 167 -8.77 18.32 -0.86
N PRO A 168 -8.95 19.34 0.00
CA PRO A 168 -8.55 19.25 1.40
C PRO A 168 -9.49 18.35 2.20
N GLY A 169 -8.91 17.37 2.90
CA GLY A 169 -9.62 16.49 3.83
C GLY A 169 -9.90 17.16 5.18
N HIS A 170 -10.92 16.65 5.86
CA HIS A 170 -11.30 17.06 7.22
C HIS A 170 -10.60 16.16 8.25
N GLY A 171 -9.42 16.52 8.69
CA GLY A 171 -8.67 15.73 9.68
C GLY A 171 -7.42 16.45 10.17
N PHE A 172 -6.79 15.90 11.20
CA PHE A 172 -5.60 16.50 11.80
C PHE A 172 -4.42 16.70 10.84
N ALA A 173 -4.32 15.85 9.81
CA ALA A 173 -3.23 15.89 8.84
C ALA A 173 -3.48 16.84 7.66
N HIS A 174 -4.69 17.41 7.53
CA HIS A 174 -5.05 18.31 6.43
C HIS A 174 -4.57 17.82 5.05
N ILE A 175 -4.78 16.52 4.77
CA ILE A 175 -4.34 15.90 3.53
C ILE A 175 -5.10 16.52 2.37
N ASN A 176 -4.37 17.02 1.36
CA ASN A 176 -4.93 17.61 0.15
C ASN A 176 -4.36 16.84 -1.05
N GLY A 177 -5.14 15.89 -1.58
CA GLY A 177 -4.75 15.03 -2.69
C GLY A 177 -5.55 15.28 -3.96
N PRO A 178 -5.11 14.71 -5.09
CA PRO A 178 -5.89 14.71 -6.32
C PRO A 178 -7.17 13.86 -6.17
N PRO A 179 -8.18 14.06 -7.06
CA PRO A 179 -9.31 13.15 -7.16
C PRO A 179 -8.84 11.69 -7.37
N VAL A 180 -9.43 10.76 -6.63
CA VAL A 180 -9.05 9.33 -6.68
C VAL A 180 -9.14 8.74 -8.09
N PRO A 181 -10.18 9.02 -8.91
CA PRO A 181 -10.23 8.56 -10.30
C PRO A 181 -9.12 9.13 -11.18
N GLU A 182 -8.72 10.38 -10.96
CA GLU A 182 -7.63 11.03 -11.71
C GLU A 182 -6.28 10.42 -11.34
N LEU A 183 -6.04 10.15 -10.06
CA LEU A 183 -4.85 9.44 -9.60
C LEU A 183 -4.77 8.03 -10.20
N ASN A 184 -5.89 7.30 -10.25
CA ASN A 184 -5.95 6.00 -10.92
C ASN A 184 -5.68 6.12 -12.44
N ALA A 185 -6.23 7.16 -13.09
CA ALA A 185 -5.95 7.45 -14.51
C ALA A 185 -4.47 7.79 -14.77
N LEU A 186 -3.81 8.50 -13.84
CA LEU A 186 -2.37 8.77 -13.90
C LEU A 186 -1.57 7.46 -13.92
N TRP A 187 -1.86 6.52 -12.99
CA TRP A 187 -1.17 5.23 -12.93
C TRP A 187 -1.46 4.37 -14.17
N ARG A 188 -2.69 4.37 -14.70
CA ARG A 188 -2.97 3.75 -16.01
C ARG A 188 -2.10 4.30 -17.13
N LYS A 189 -1.86 5.63 -17.12
CA LYS A 189 -0.98 6.25 -18.12
C LYS A 189 0.49 5.84 -17.93
N VAL A 190 0.97 5.81 -16.68
CA VAL A 190 2.34 5.36 -16.34
C VAL A 190 2.56 3.94 -16.82
N ASP A 191 1.60 3.05 -16.58
CA ASP A 191 1.66 1.64 -16.95
C ASP A 191 1.22 1.35 -18.39
N GLN A 192 0.85 2.35 -19.18
CA GLN A 192 0.41 2.23 -20.58
C GLN A 192 -0.79 1.27 -20.75
N CYS A 193 -1.72 1.31 -19.82
CA CYS A 193 -2.85 0.39 -19.79
C CYS A 193 -3.88 0.66 -20.89
N GLN A 194 -4.64 -0.37 -21.21
CA GLN A 194 -5.84 -0.28 -22.05
C GLN A 194 -6.95 0.50 -21.32
N ALA A 195 -8.05 0.80 -22.04
CA ALA A 195 -9.24 1.35 -21.42
C ALA A 195 -9.78 0.41 -20.33
N PRO A 196 -10.21 0.92 -19.18
CA PRO A 196 -10.72 0.07 -18.11
C PRO A 196 -12.11 -0.51 -18.46
N THR A 197 -12.38 -1.68 -17.91
CA THR A 197 -13.72 -2.27 -17.82
C THR A 197 -14.23 -2.15 -16.39
N GLU A 198 -15.53 -2.05 -16.22
CA GLU A 198 -16.15 -1.88 -14.91
C GLU A 198 -17.14 -3.00 -14.60
N THR A 199 -17.14 -3.42 -13.35
CA THR A 199 -18.12 -4.35 -12.78
C THR A 199 -18.62 -3.78 -11.47
N THR A 200 -19.93 -3.92 -11.20
CA THR A 200 -20.55 -3.45 -9.95
C THR A 200 -21.24 -4.61 -9.26
N ASP A 201 -20.96 -4.75 -7.98
CA ASP A 201 -21.63 -5.69 -7.08
C ASP A 201 -22.06 -4.92 -5.82
N GLY A 202 -23.36 -4.71 -5.68
CA GLY A 202 -23.94 -3.89 -4.62
C GLY A 202 -23.36 -2.47 -4.61
N GLN A 203 -22.70 -2.10 -3.51
CA GLN A 203 -22.06 -0.79 -3.31
C GLN A 203 -20.61 -0.73 -3.81
N VAL A 204 -20.10 -1.82 -4.39
CA VAL A 204 -18.69 -1.91 -4.82
C VAL A 204 -18.58 -1.92 -6.33
N THR A 205 -18.01 -0.89 -6.89
CA THR A 205 -17.64 -0.82 -8.31
C THR A 205 -16.14 -1.06 -8.46
N THR A 206 -15.76 -2.00 -9.31
CA THR A 206 -14.37 -2.29 -9.65
C THR A 206 -14.11 -1.92 -11.09
N SER A 207 -13.24 -0.95 -11.33
CA SER A 207 -12.72 -0.55 -12.64
C SER A 207 -11.33 -1.18 -12.81
N THR A 208 -11.10 -1.97 -13.86
CA THR A 208 -9.85 -2.71 -14.07
C THR A 208 -9.34 -2.51 -15.48
N ALA A 209 -8.06 -2.18 -15.61
CA ALA A 209 -7.36 -2.02 -16.88
C ALA A 209 -6.16 -2.96 -16.94
N GLY A 210 -6.05 -3.76 -17.99
CA GLY A 210 -4.86 -4.54 -18.32
C GLY A 210 -3.77 -3.66 -18.93
N CYS A 211 -2.52 -3.93 -18.60
CA CYS A 211 -1.36 -3.16 -19.03
C CYS A 211 -0.29 -4.10 -19.62
N PRO A 212 0.72 -3.60 -20.36
CA PRO A 212 1.81 -4.43 -20.89
C PRO A 212 2.52 -5.23 -19.80
N GLU A 213 3.14 -6.33 -20.20
CA GLU A 213 3.93 -7.23 -19.32
C GLU A 213 3.13 -7.82 -18.16
N GLY A 214 1.82 -8.01 -18.33
CA GLY A 214 0.96 -8.62 -17.33
C GLY A 214 0.63 -7.72 -16.14
N ARG A 215 0.99 -6.43 -16.19
CA ARG A 215 0.60 -5.46 -15.15
C ARG A 215 -0.89 -5.12 -15.24
N GLY A 216 -1.42 -4.54 -14.17
CA GLY A 216 -2.80 -4.10 -14.10
C GLY A 216 -2.97 -2.86 -13.21
N VAL A 217 -3.93 -2.01 -13.57
CA VAL A 217 -4.34 -0.89 -12.72
C VAL A 217 -5.84 -0.97 -12.46
N ALA A 218 -6.22 -1.03 -11.21
CA ALA A 218 -7.60 -1.15 -10.77
C ALA A 218 -7.97 -0.08 -9.74
N LEU A 219 -9.25 0.28 -9.73
CA LEU A 219 -9.88 1.11 -8.69
C LEU A 219 -11.12 0.41 -8.18
N VAL A 220 -11.16 0.17 -6.88
CA VAL A 220 -12.32 -0.35 -6.16
C VAL A 220 -12.97 0.80 -5.41
N THR A 221 -14.11 1.25 -5.91
CA THR A 221 -14.91 2.33 -5.34
C THR A 221 -16.02 1.74 -4.47
N VAL A 222 -16.09 2.19 -3.21
CA VAL A 222 -17.14 1.79 -2.27
C VAL A 222 -18.12 2.96 -2.14
N ALA A 223 -19.32 2.81 -2.67
CA ALA A 223 -20.37 3.83 -2.55
C ALA A 223 -20.71 4.05 -1.07
N ASP A 224 -20.83 5.33 -0.65
CA ASP A 224 -21.06 5.76 0.73
C ASP A 224 -20.03 5.23 1.76
N GLY A 225 -18.94 4.62 1.28
CA GLY A 225 -17.83 4.17 2.13
C GLY A 225 -17.07 5.35 2.73
N GLY A 226 -16.80 5.27 4.05
CA GLY A 226 -16.00 6.25 4.77
C GLY A 226 -14.51 5.89 4.82
N HIS A 227 -13.76 6.60 5.68
CA HIS A 227 -12.33 6.39 5.89
C HIS A 227 -12.05 5.14 6.73
N ARG A 228 -11.99 3.96 6.11
CA ARG A 228 -11.80 2.68 6.80
C ARG A 228 -11.16 1.62 5.90
N TRP A 229 -10.69 0.54 6.53
CA TRP A 229 -10.33 -0.71 5.85
C TRP A 229 -11.61 -1.52 5.64
N PRO A 230 -12.09 -1.74 4.41
CA PRO A 230 -13.26 -2.59 4.17
C PRO A 230 -12.96 -4.07 4.44
N ASP A 231 -13.94 -4.82 4.94
CA ASP A 231 -13.77 -6.24 5.33
C ASP A 231 -13.30 -7.12 4.16
N PHE A 232 -13.72 -6.80 2.94
CA PHE A 232 -13.32 -7.52 1.73
C PHE A 232 -11.94 -7.12 1.18
N ALA A 233 -11.36 -5.99 1.65
CA ALA A 233 -10.17 -5.39 1.01
C ALA A 233 -8.98 -6.33 0.99
N THR A 234 -8.72 -7.04 2.08
CA THR A 234 -7.56 -7.95 2.21
C THR A 234 -7.61 -9.07 1.18
N THR A 235 -8.75 -9.75 1.06
CA THR A 235 -8.93 -10.84 0.07
C THR A 235 -8.83 -10.31 -1.35
N LYS A 236 -9.50 -9.19 -1.66
CA LYS A 236 -9.50 -8.61 -2.99
C LYS A 236 -8.11 -8.11 -3.42
N LEU A 237 -7.38 -7.50 -2.49
CA LEU A 237 -5.98 -7.10 -2.72
C LEU A 237 -5.06 -8.29 -2.93
N TRP A 238 -5.23 -9.37 -2.16
CA TRP A 238 -4.44 -10.59 -2.36
C TRP A 238 -4.71 -11.26 -3.70
N GLU A 239 -5.96 -11.37 -4.11
CA GLU A 239 -6.34 -11.89 -5.44
C GLU A 239 -5.65 -11.10 -6.56
N PHE A 240 -5.61 -9.78 -6.43
CA PHE A 240 -4.88 -8.92 -7.35
C PHE A 240 -3.36 -9.16 -7.27
N PHE A 241 -2.77 -9.14 -6.10
CA PHE A 241 -1.32 -9.32 -5.90
C PHE A 241 -0.83 -10.67 -6.44
N ALA A 242 -1.55 -11.75 -6.15
CA ALA A 242 -1.15 -13.09 -6.55
C ALA A 242 -1.02 -13.27 -8.08
N GLY A 243 -1.71 -12.45 -8.85
CA GLY A 243 -1.65 -12.44 -10.33
C GLY A 243 -0.49 -11.61 -10.91
N HIS A 244 0.27 -10.89 -10.08
CA HIS A 244 1.29 -9.94 -10.56
C HIS A 244 2.70 -10.28 -10.07
N HIS A 245 3.67 -10.08 -10.95
CA HIS A 245 5.10 -10.22 -10.65
C HIS A 245 5.91 -9.17 -11.44
N ARG A 246 7.14 -8.89 -10.99
CA ARG A 246 8.09 -8.01 -11.70
C ARG A 246 8.86 -8.79 -12.76
#